data_1d349769f9f8ad958e4e490073ad05a5
#
_entry.id   1d349769f9f8ad958e4e490073ad05a5
#
_cell.length_a   1.000
_cell.length_b   1.000
_cell.length_c   1.000
_cell.angle_alpha   90.00
_cell.angle_beta   90.00
_cell.angle_gamma   90.00
#
_symmetry.space_group_name_H-M   'P 1'
#
loop_
_entity.id
_entity.type
_entity.pdbx_description
1 polymer ?
#
loop_
_entity_poly.entity_id
_entity_poly.type
_entity_poly.pdbx_seq_one_letter_code
_entity_poly.pdbx_strand_id
1 'polypeptide(L)'
;MKQDMIVILDLGSTENTVIARQIRDMGVYSEIHPHDITVEELKALQNVKGIILNGGENRVVDGTAVDVSSELYNCGYPMMAIDHPSAKCEQQLTELPSNEVLRKFVFDTCKAAPNWNMKNFIEDQAELIRSQVGDRKVLLALSGGVDSSVVAALLISSYAFM
;
A
#
# COMPACT_ATOMS: atom_id res chain seq x y z
N MET A 1 -2.37 6.63 10.88
CA MET A 1 -2.35 5.15 11.11
C MET A 1 -1.21 4.79 12.03
N LYS A 2 -1.40 3.83 12.92
CA LYS A 2 -0.35 3.39 13.87
C LYS A 2 0.36 2.10 13.41
N GLN A 3 -0.07 1.54 12.29
CA GLN A 3 0.45 0.27 11.77
C GLN A 3 1.60 0.50 10.80
N ASP A 4 2.58 -0.40 10.84
CA ASP A 4 3.68 -0.41 9.89
C ASP A 4 3.15 -0.79 8.50
N MET A 5 3.68 -0.15 7.47
CA MET A 5 3.16 -0.25 6.11
C MET A 5 4.25 -0.57 5.10
N ILE A 6 3.93 -1.46 4.17
CA ILE A 6 4.69 -1.66 2.93
C ILE A 6 3.93 -1.02 1.78
N VAL A 7 4.58 -0.15 1.04
CA VAL A 7 4.04 0.47 -0.16
C VAL A 7 4.37 -0.38 -1.37
N ILE A 8 3.38 -0.66 -2.21
CA ILE A 8 3.56 -1.35 -3.48
C ILE A 8 3.34 -0.32 -4.58
N LEU A 9 4.34 -0.12 -5.43
CA LEU A 9 4.22 0.77 -6.58
C LEU A 9 3.89 -0.06 -7.83
N ASP A 10 2.79 0.30 -8.48
CA ASP A 10 2.31 -0.36 -9.69
C ASP A 10 3.10 0.12 -10.90
N LEU A 11 3.98 -0.74 -11.41
CA LEU A 11 4.75 -0.52 -12.62
C LEU A 11 4.26 -1.42 -13.78
N GLY A 12 2.97 -1.74 -13.78
CA GLY A 12 2.32 -2.51 -14.84
C GLY A 12 2.08 -3.99 -14.53
N SER A 13 2.10 -4.35 -13.25
CA SER A 13 1.78 -5.71 -12.78
C SER A 13 0.27 -5.93 -12.66
N THR A 14 -0.19 -7.13 -13.02
CA THR A 14 -1.54 -7.61 -12.71
C THR A 14 -1.64 -8.23 -11.33
N GLU A 15 -0.52 -8.42 -10.62
CA GLU A 15 -0.41 -9.17 -9.37
C GLU A 15 -0.28 -8.28 -8.11
N ASN A 16 -0.50 -6.96 -8.23
CA ASN A 16 -0.38 -6.02 -7.11
C ASN A 16 -1.24 -6.43 -5.91
N THR A 17 -2.47 -6.85 -6.17
CA THR A 17 -3.41 -7.26 -5.11
C THR A 17 -3.02 -8.57 -4.43
N VAL A 18 -2.34 -9.46 -5.14
CA VAL A 18 -1.83 -10.73 -4.58
C VAL A 18 -0.75 -10.43 -3.56
N ILE A 19 0.25 -9.61 -3.92
CA ILE A 19 1.33 -9.22 -3.02
C ILE A 19 0.76 -8.45 -1.81
N ALA A 20 -0.14 -7.50 -2.05
CA ALA A 20 -0.78 -6.74 -0.99
C ALA A 20 -1.49 -7.65 0.03
N ARG A 21 -2.21 -8.66 -0.45
CA ARG A 21 -2.89 -9.65 0.40
C ARG A 21 -1.90 -10.49 1.19
N GLN A 22 -0.85 -11.02 0.55
CA GLN A 22 0.20 -11.78 1.23
C GLN A 22 0.83 -10.99 2.38
N ILE A 23 1.12 -9.71 2.19
CA ILE A 23 1.68 -8.85 3.25
C ILE A 23 0.69 -8.66 4.39
N ARG A 24 -0.59 -8.44 4.09
CA ARG A 24 -1.65 -8.32 5.11
C ARG A 24 -1.88 -9.62 5.89
N ASP A 25 -1.77 -10.76 5.21
CA ASP A 25 -1.86 -12.08 5.86
C ASP A 25 -0.69 -12.33 6.84
N MET A 26 0.43 -11.61 6.66
CA MET A 26 1.55 -11.59 7.62
C MET A 26 1.34 -10.60 8.78
N GLY A 27 0.23 -9.88 8.81
CA GLY A 27 -0.09 -8.89 9.85
C GLY A 27 0.56 -7.52 9.65
N VAL A 28 1.02 -7.20 8.45
CA VAL A 28 1.57 -5.88 8.09
C VAL A 28 0.64 -5.20 7.10
N TYR A 29 0.40 -3.90 7.27
CA TYR A 29 -0.43 -3.15 6.34
C TYR A 29 0.27 -2.93 4.99
N SER A 30 -0.50 -2.85 3.93
CA SER A 30 0.03 -2.56 2.59
C SER A 30 -0.91 -1.68 1.79
N GLU A 31 -0.36 -0.77 1.02
CA GLU A 31 -1.10 0.06 0.05
C GLU A 31 -0.47 -0.05 -1.33
N ILE A 32 -1.32 0.05 -2.36
CA ILE A 32 -0.89 0.10 -3.76
C ILE A 32 -1.01 1.53 -4.22
N HIS A 33 0.08 2.07 -4.74
CA HIS A 33 0.15 3.42 -5.31
C HIS A 33 0.64 3.38 -6.76
N PRO A 34 0.32 4.38 -7.56
CA PRO A 34 0.84 4.48 -8.92
C PRO A 34 2.35 4.73 -8.91
N HIS A 35 3.02 4.41 -10.02
CA HIS A 35 4.48 4.54 -10.18
C HIS A 35 5.00 5.97 -10.15
N ASP A 36 4.14 6.94 -10.45
CA ASP A 36 4.45 8.37 -10.52
C ASP A 36 4.27 9.11 -9.17
N ILE A 37 4.03 8.37 -8.09
CA ILE A 37 4.00 8.95 -6.73
C ILE A 37 5.29 9.74 -6.47
N THR A 38 5.16 10.94 -5.95
CA THR A 38 6.31 11.78 -5.57
C THR A 38 6.91 11.35 -4.24
N VAL A 39 8.16 11.73 -4.00
CA VAL A 39 8.84 11.47 -2.70
C VAL A 39 8.14 12.21 -1.56
N GLU A 40 7.59 13.39 -1.83
CA GLU A 40 6.81 14.16 -0.85
C GLU A 40 5.52 13.44 -0.46
N GLU A 41 4.78 12.95 -1.43
CA GLU A 41 3.57 12.15 -1.18
C GLU A 41 3.88 10.87 -0.43
N LEU A 42 4.95 10.16 -0.83
CA LEU A 42 5.40 8.96 -0.14
C LEU A 42 5.77 9.24 1.33
N LYS A 43 6.48 10.34 1.60
CA LYS A 43 6.85 10.75 2.97
C LYS A 43 5.68 11.26 3.79
N ALA A 44 4.60 11.69 3.15
CA ALA A 44 3.35 12.05 3.82
C ALA A 44 2.58 10.82 4.32
N LEU A 45 2.84 9.64 3.74
CA LEU A 45 2.30 8.38 4.25
C LEU A 45 2.94 8.05 5.61
N GLN A 46 2.11 7.59 6.53
CA GLN A 46 2.57 7.30 7.90
C GLN A 46 3.13 5.88 8.01
N ASN A 47 4.23 5.73 8.74
CA ASN A 47 4.83 4.44 9.10
C ASN A 47 5.23 3.55 7.92
N VAL A 48 5.64 4.12 6.80
CA VAL A 48 6.23 3.36 5.69
C VAL A 48 7.54 2.72 6.16
N LYS A 49 7.67 1.42 5.93
CA LYS A 49 8.86 0.62 6.29
C LYS A 49 9.64 0.13 5.09
N GLY A 50 9.00 0.00 3.94
CA GLY A 50 9.64 -0.45 2.71
C GLY A 50 8.74 -0.29 1.50
N ILE A 51 9.34 -0.46 0.35
CA ILE A 51 8.69 -0.25 -0.96
C ILE A 51 8.93 -1.48 -1.83
N ILE A 52 7.88 -1.92 -2.52
CA ILE A 52 7.95 -2.95 -3.55
C ILE A 52 7.64 -2.30 -4.90
N LEU A 53 8.60 -2.36 -5.83
CA LEU A 53 8.43 -1.95 -7.22
C LEU A 53 7.92 -3.15 -7.99
N ASN A 54 6.63 -3.18 -8.33
CA ASN A 54 6.01 -4.34 -8.94
C ASN A 54 5.75 -4.13 -10.43
N GLY A 55 6.69 -4.57 -11.24
CA GLY A 55 6.59 -4.61 -12.69
C GLY A 55 5.77 -5.80 -13.20
N GLY A 56 5.65 -5.93 -14.48
CA GLY A 56 4.91 -7.02 -15.11
C GLY A 56 4.61 -6.79 -16.58
N GLU A 57 3.56 -7.40 -17.08
CA GLU A 57 3.23 -7.44 -18.50
C GLU A 57 3.04 -6.04 -19.12
N ASN A 58 2.50 -5.10 -18.34
CA ASN A 58 2.17 -3.75 -18.80
C ASN A 58 3.27 -2.72 -18.47
N ARG A 59 4.51 -3.17 -18.22
CA ARG A 59 5.63 -2.27 -17.87
C ARG A 59 6.11 -1.35 -19.00
N VAL A 60 5.58 -1.53 -20.20
CA VAL A 60 5.87 -0.69 -21.36
C VAL A 60 4.58 -0.08 -21.87
N VAL A 61 4.48 1.24 -21.84
CA VAL A 61 3.34 2.01 -22.34
C VAL A 61 3.85 2.90 -23.47
N ASP A 62 3.23 2.81 -24.65
CA ASP A 62 3.62 3.55 -25.87
C ASP A 62 5.12 3.47 -26.20
N GLY A 63 5.72 2.29 -26.00
CA GLY A 63 7.15 2.05 -26.25
C GLY A 63 8.10 2.57 -25.17
N THR A 64 7.57 3.18 -24.10
CA THR A 64 8.36 3.69 -22.98
C THR A 64 8.19 2.78 -21.77
N ALA A 65 9.30 2.39 -21.14
CA ALA A 65 9.25 1.62 -19.90
C ALA A 65 8.70 2.47 -18.78
N VAL A 66 7.73 1.90 -18.03
CA VAL A 66 7.22 2.49 -16.81
C VAL A 66 8.27 2.35 -15.73
N ASP A 67 8.67 3.44 -15.10
CA ASP A 67 9.62 3.45 -13.99
C ASP A 67 9.23 4.55 -12.98
N VAL A 68 9.79 4.46 -11.80
CA VAL A 68 9.67 5.49 -10.77
C VAL A 68 10.69 6.61 -11.01
N SER A 69 10.47 7.76 -10.39
CA SER A 69 11.44 8.86 -10.48
C SER A 69 12.80 8.46 -9.88
N SER A 70 13.89 9.03 -10.43
CA SER A 70 15.24 8.77 -9.91
C SER A 70 15.43 9.17 -8.45
N GLU A 71 14.66 10.14 -7.98
CA GLU A 71 14.66 10.61 -6.59
C GLU A 71 14.08 9.57 -5.63
N LEU A 72 13.12 8.79 -6.11
CA LEU A 72 12.46 7.77 -5.31
C LEU A 72 13.43 6.64 -4.92
N TYR A 73 14.37 6.28 -5.79
CA TYR A 73 15.42 5.32 -5.47
C TYR A 73 16.35 5.80 -4.32
N ASN A 74 16.39 7.09 -4.06
CA ASN A 74 17.20 7.72 -3.00
C ASN A 74 16.36 8.15 -1.77
N CYS A 75 15.11 7.71 -1.66
CA CYS A 75 14.20 8.14 -0.58
C CYS A 75 14.53 7.57 0.80
N GLY A 76 15.46 6.60 0.88
CA GLY A 76 15.97 6.03 2.13
C GLY A 76 15.17 4.83 2.66
N TYR A 77 14.13 4.39 1.97
CA TYR A 77 13.40 3.17 2.33
C TYR A 77 14.04 1.92 1.68
N PRO A 78 14.05 0.77 2.35
CA PRO A 78 14.38 -0.51 1.72
C PRO A 78 13.46 -0.78 0.54
N MET A 79 14.04 -1.26 -0.57
CA MET A 79 13.29 -1.55 -1.81
C MET A 79 13.53 -2.96 -2.32
N MET A 80 12.45 -3.56 -2.85
CA MET A 80 12.48 -4.80 -3.63
C MET A 80 11.82 -4.53 -4.98
N ALA A 81 12.44 -4.99 -6.06
CA ALA A 81 11.86 -4.97 -7.40
C ALA A 81 11.42 -6.37 -7.83
N ILE A 82 10.27 -6.47 -8.46
CA ILE A 82 9.71 -7.69 -9.03
C ILE A 82 9.44 -7.43 -10.51
N ASP A 83 9.96 -8.29 -11.38
CA ASP A 83 9.87 -8.17 -12.84
C ASP A 83 10.08 -6.72 -13.36
N HIS A 84 11.12 -6.07 -12.84
CA HIS A 84 11.48 -4.71 -13.21
C HIS A 84 13.00 -4.62 -13.45
N PRO A 85 13.49 -5.01 -14.65
CA PRO A 85 14.91 -5.19 -14.94
C PRO A 85 15.72 -3.90 -14.90
N SER A 86 15.10 -2.72 -15.03
CA SER A 86 15.75 -1.42 -14.91
C SER A 86 15.84 -0.88 -13.48
N ALA A 87 15.29 -1.60 -12.49
CA ALA A 87 15.32 -1.18 -11.10
C ALA A 87 16.75 -0.95 -10.58
N LYS A 88 16.91 0.12 -9.79
CA LYS A 88 18.18 0.50 -9.16
C LYS A 88 18.24 0.13 -7.70
N CYS A 89 17.57 -0.95 -7.28
CA CYS A 89 17.62 -1.48 -5.93
C CYS A 89 18.40 -2.79 -5.87
N GLU A 90 18.91 -3.13 -4.68
CA GLU A 90 19.75 -4.31 -4.49
C GLU A 90 18.96 -5.62 -4.65
N GLN A 91 17.73 -5.66 -4.15
CA GLN A 91 16.90 -6.86 -4.21
C GLN A 91 16.02 -6.82 -5.45
N GLN A 92 16.32 -7.67 -6.42
CA GLN A 92 15.58 -7.81 -7.68
C GLN A 92 15.17 -9.26 -7.89
N LEU A 93 13.91 -9.45 -8.29
CA LEU A 93 13.29 -10.73 -8.59
C LEU A 93 12.71 -10.68 -10.01
N THR A 94 12.77 -11.80 -10.72
CA THR A 94 12.17 -11.94 -12.06
C THR A 94 10.76 -12.50 -12.02
N GLU A 95 10.35 -13.02 -10.88
CA GLU A 95 9.05 -13.64 -10.66
C GLU A 95 8.49 -13.21 -9.30
N LEU A 96 7.20 -13.48 -9.10
CA LEU A 96 6.56 -13.24 -7.81
C LEU A 96 7.31 -13.93 -6.66
N PRO A 97 7.55 -13.22 -5.55
CA PRO A 97 8.25 -13.79 -4.42
C PRO A 97 7.45 -14.92 -3.77
N SER A 98 8.16 -15.96 -3.35
CA SER A 98 7.58 -16.90 -2.41
C SER A 98 7.26 -16.21 -1.08
N ASN A 99 6.36 -16.79 -0.29
CA ASN A 99 6.04 -16.27 1.04
C ASN A 99 7.28 -16.14 1.93
N GLU A 100 8.28 -17.00 1.79
CA GLU A 100 9.52 -16.95 2.58
C GLU A 100 10.36 -15.72 2.18
N VAL A 101 10.54 -15.45 0.89
CA VAL A 101 11.28 -14.30 0.38
C VAL A 101 10.59 -13.00 0.80
N LEU A 102 9.27 -12.95 0.66
CA LEU A 102 8.49 -11.78 1.05
C LEU A 102 8.56 -11.54 2.56
N ARG A 103 8.51 -12.59 3.39
CA ARG A 103 8.69 -12.48 4.84
C ARG A 103 10.05 -11.92 5.22
N LYS A 104 11.12 -12.41 4.61
CA LYS A 104 12.48 -11.90 4.84
C LYS A 104 12.57 -10.41 4.50
N PHE A 105 12.01 -10.01 3.37
CA PHE A 105 11.98 -8.58 3.01
C PHE A 105 11.21 -7.76 4.04
N VAL A 106 9.99 -8.15 4.37
CA VAL A 106 9.10 -7.40 5.27
C VAL A 106 9.69 -7.30 6.69
N PHE A 107 10.15 -8.42 7.25
CA PHE A 107 10.55 -8.47 8.66
C PHE A 107 12.05 -8.28 8.89
N ASP A 108 12.90 -8.83 8.02
CA ASP A 108 14.35 -8.76 8.23
C ASP A 108 14.97 -7.52 7.58
N THR A 109 14.50 -7.12 6.41
CA THR A 109 15.02 -5.94 5.70
C THR A 109 14.29 -4.67 6.12
N CYS A 110 12.96 -4.65 6.01
CA CYS A 110 12.15 -3.47 6.34
C CYS A 110 11.93 -3.28 7.84
N LYS A 111 12.18 -4.31 8.67
CA LYS A 111 11.95 -4.27 10.13
C LYS A 111 10.52 -3.90 10.49
N ALA A 112 9.54 -4.25 9.65
CA ALA A 112 8.14 -4.00 9.93
C ALA A 112 7.64 -4.90 11.07
N ALA A 113 6.77 -4.36 11.92
CA ALA A 113 6.12 -5.11 12.97
C ALA A 113 4.76 -5.66 12.48
N PRO A 114 4.36 -6.88 12.86
CA PRO A 114 3.05 -7.44 12.51
C PRO A 114 1.95 -6.84 13.41
N ASN A 115 1.69 -5.56 13.26
CA ASN A 115 0.77 -4.79 14.09
C ASN A 115 -0.53 -4.42 13.37
N TRP A 116 -0.75 -4.95 12.15
CA TRP A 116 -1.98 -4.77 11.41
C TRP A 116 -2.95 -5.93 11.64
N ASN A 117 -4.20 -5.59 11.87
CA ASN A 117 -5.35 -6.50 11.80
C ASN A 117 -6.60 -5.69 11.41
N MET A 118 -7.63 -6.38 10.94
CA MET A 118 -8.85 -5.72 10.44
C MET A 118 -9.55 -4.87 11.52
N LYS A 119 -9.51 -5.29 12.79
CA LYS A 119 -10.13 -4.54 13.89
C LYS A 119 -9.43 -3.20 14.09
N ASN A 120 -8.12 -3.19 14.22
CA ASN A 120 -7.34 -1.97 14.37
C ASN A 120 -7.50 -1.06 13.15
N PHE A 121 -7.55 -1.63 11.95
CA PHE A 121 -7.80 -0.88 10.73
C PHE A 121 -9.15 -0.16 10.74
N ILE A 122 -10.22 -0.84 11.15
CA ILE A 122 -11.56 -0.22 11.28
C ILE A 122 -11.55 0.92 12.29
N GLU A 123 -10.91 0.73 13.44
CA GLU A 123 -10.79 1.75 14.49
C GLU A 123 -10.03 2.98 13.98
N ASP A 124 -8.89 2.79 13.31
CA ASP A 124 -8.10 3.87 12.72
C ASP A 124 -8.86 4.61 11.62
N GLN A 125 -9.59 3.89 10.74
CA GLN A 125 -10.41 4.51 9.71
C GLN A 125 -11.57 5.32 10.31
N ALA A 126 -12.20 4.82 11.36
CA ALA A 126 -13.25 5.54 12.07
C ALA A 126 -12.72 6.84 12.71
N GLU A 127 -11.52 6.80 13.31
CA GLU A 127 -10.85 7.99 13.86
C GLU A 127 -10.49 9.00 12.77
N LEU A 128 -9.96 8.54 11.65
CA LEU A 128 -9.65 9.37 10.49
C LEU A 128 -10.90 10.07 9.94
N ILE A 129 -11.99 9.33 9.76
CA ILE A 129 -13.28 9.88 9.31
C ILE A 129 -13.75 10.97 10.28
N ARG A 130 -13.73 10.73 11.59
CA ARG A 130 -14.12 11.73 12.59
C ARG A 130 -13.27 13.00 12.48
N SER A 131 -11.97 12.86 12.33
CA SER A 131 -11.05 14.00 12.22
C SER A 131 -11.28 14.83 10.96
N GLN A 132 -11.59 14.16 9.85
CA GLN A 132 -11.83 14.83 8.56
C GLN A 132 -13.22 15.47 8.47
N VAL A 133 -14.23 14.80 8.98
CA VAL A 133 -15.62 15.24 8.88
C VAL A 133 -15.99 16.22 10.00
N GLY A 134 -15.56 15.95 11.25
CA GLY A 134 -15.96 16.77 12.41
C GLY A 134 -17.49 16.81 12.51
N ASP A 135 -18.04 18.00 12.73
CA ASP A 135 -19.50 18.23 12.86
C ASP A 135 -20.23 18.41 11.52
N ARG A 136 -19.55 18.18 10.40
CA ARG A 136 -20.14 18.36 9.07
C ARG A 136 -21.03 17.18 8.70
N LYS A 137 -22.04 17.46 7.86
CA LYS A 137 -22.90 16.41 7.29
C LYS A 137 -22.18 15.68 6.16
N VAL A 138 -22.33 14.37 6.09
CA VAL A 138 -21.84 13.54 5.01
C VAL A 138 -23.02 13.05 4.17
N LEU A 139 -22.89 13.17 2.85
CA LEU A 139 -23.82 12.58 1.90
C LEU A 139 -23.13 11.39 1.24
N LEU A 140 -23.71 10.22 1.34
CA LEU A 140 -23.26 9.00 0.68
C LEU A 140 -24.30 8.51 -0.30
N ALA A 141 -23.93 8.41 -1.58
CA ALA A 141 -24.73 7.75 -2.60
C ALA A 141 -24.46 6.22 -2.55
N LEU A 142 -25.45 5.45 -2.09
CA LEU A 142 -25.36 3.99 -2.02
C LEU A 142 -25.75 3.38 -3.37
N SER A 143 -24.78 2.75 -4.04
CA SER A 143 -25.01 2.03 -5.30
C SER A 143 -25.56 0.61 -5.11
N GLY A 144 -25.59 0.11 -3.87
CA GLY A 144 -25.91 -1.28 -3.53
C GLY A 144 -24.74 -2.26 -3.70
N GLY A 145 -23.57 -1.80 -4.11
CA GLY A 145 -22.35 -2.60 -4.18
C GLY A 145 -21.66 -2.75 -2.84
N VAL A 146 -20.69 -3.68 -2.77
CA VAL A 146 -19.93 -3.99 -1.55
C VAL A 146 -19.17 -2.75 -1.06
N ASP A 147 -18.50 -2.03 -1.93
CA ASP A 147 -17.65 -0.88 -1.56
C ASP A 147 -18.47 0.24 -0.89
N SER A 148 -19.60 0.62 -1.50
CA SER A 148 -20.47 1.64 -0.93
C SER A 148 -21.09 1.20 0.41
N SER A 149 -21.35 -0.08 0.58
CA SER A 149 -21.88 -0.66 1.84
C SER A 149 -20.82 -0.65 2.93
N VAL A 150 -19.55 -0.94 2.62
CA VAL A 150 -18.43 -0.84 3.56
C VAL A 150 -18.21 0.61 4.00
N VAL A 151 -18.24 1.57 3.08
CA VAL A 151 -18.13 3.00 3.41
C VAL A 151 -19.28 3.44 4.32
N ALA A 152 -20.52 3.00 4.04
CA ALA A 152 -21.67 3.28 4.91
C ALA A 152 -21.48 2.72 6.33
N ALA A 153 -21.01 1.48 6.45
CA ALA A 153 -20.75 0.84 7.74
C ALA A 153 -19.66 1.58 8.54
N LEU A 154 -18.58 2.00 7.88
CA LEU A 154 -17.50 2.78 8.50
C LEU A 154 -18.01 4.15 8.98
N LEU A 155 -18.79 4.86 8.17
CA LEU A 155 -19.41 6.13 8.56
C LEU A 155 -20.32 5.95 9.79
N ILE A 156 -21.21 4.95 9.79
CA ILE A 156 -22.08 4.66 10.93
C ILE A 156 -21.24 4.35 12.16
N SER A 157 -20.24 3.47 12.05
CA SER A 157 -19.36 3.11 13.17
C SER A 157 -18.59 4.32 13.72
N SER A 158 -18.25 5.27 12.86
CA SER A 158 -17.52 6.49 13.25
C SER A 158 -18.37 7.42 14.14
N TYR A 159 -19.72 7.37 14.06
CA TYR A 159 -20.64 8.24 14.77
C TYR A 159 -21.53 7.53 15.80
N ALA A 160 -21.54 6.18 15.82
CA ALA A 160 -22.40 5.42 16.73
C ALA A 160 -21.97 5.47 18.22
N PHE A 161 -20.83 6.08 18.53
CA PHE A 161 -20.30 6.20 19.89
C PHE A 161 -20.25 7.66 20.37
N MET A 162 -21.01 8.54 19.77
CA MET A 162 -21.36 9.86 20.31
C MET A 162 -22.79 9.83 20.89
#